data_55009a661de902e1fdbb2f6c5f56a35f
#
_entry.id   55009a661de902e1fdbb2f6c5f56a35f
#
_cell.length_a   1.000
_cell.length_b   1.000
_cell.length_c   1.000
_cell.angle_alpha   90.00
_cell.angle_beta   90.00
_cell.angle_gamma   90.00
#
_symmetry.space_group_name_H-M   'P 1'
#
loop_
_entity.id
_entity.type
_entity.pdbx_description
1 polymer ?
#
loop_
_entity_poly.entity_id
_entity_poly.type
_entity_poly.pdbx_seq_one_letter_code
_entity_poly.pdbx_strand_id
1 'polypeptide(L)'
;MHWLALAVCFSVAVSLWLRQAAAWRLDLGQIVLWNYAAAGISCLLLLHPRLDARALGSLPWGIVLALGVVLPGLFLIMGRAVQTAGIVRADTAQRLSLLLSLLAAFTWFGQRVDAWQLVGLALGLPAMLALLARPARTPARVAPGLGSALWLCAVWVGYALVDVLLKLVALRGGDFGTTLQTSFVLAFACMAVAQAWRMARGARADARSLGAGVVLGLLNFANIDCYIRAHIELHANPAVVFAGMNLGVVALSALLGMLWLREPTSRINRAGLLLAGLAIAALARVA
;
A
#
# COMPACT_ATOMS: atom_id res chain seq x y z
N MET A 1 14.30 -10.02 -6.11
CA MET A 1 14.27 -8.52 -6.31
C MET A 1 13.32 -8.06 -7.42
N HIS A 2 13.13 -8.78 -8.50
CA HIS A 2 12.23 -8.39 -9.60
C HIS A 2 10.77 -8.23 -9.16
N TRP A 3 10.26 -9.11 -8.29
CA TRP A 3 8.90 -8.98 -7.72
C TRP A 3 8.72 -7.71 -6.91
N LEU A 4 9.75 -7.32 -6.13
CA LEU A 4 9.71 -6.06 -5.38
C LEU A 4 9.65 -4.85 -6.31
N ALA A 5 10.46 -4.84 -7.39
CA ALA A 5 10.43 -3.77 -8.38
C ALA A 5 9.07 -3.67 -9.08
N LEU A 6 8.46 -4.81 -9.45
CA LEU A 6 7.12 -4.84 -10.03
C LEU A 6 6.06 -4.34 -9.04
N ALA A 7 6.13 -4.76 -7.77
CA ALA A 7 5.23 -4.26 -6.72
C ALA A 7 5.32 -2.73 -6.58
N VAL A 8 6.54 -2.17 -6.59
CA VAL A 8 6.76 -0.72 -6.57
C VAL A 8 6.09 -0.04 -7.76
N CYS A 9 6.27 -0.57 -8.98
CA CYS A 9 5.65 0.00 -10.19
C CYS A 9 4.13 -0.02 -10.10
N PHE A 10 3.53 -1.14 -9.70
CA PHE A 10 2.08 -1.24 -9.54
C PHE A 10 1.55 -0.36 -8.41
N SER A 11 2.27 -0.21 -7.31
CA SER A 11 1.88 0.70 -6.22
C SER A 11 1.85 2.16 -6.68
N VAL A 12 2.84 2.57 -7.46
CA VAL A 12 2.85 3.92 -8.04
C VAL A 12 1.70 4.09 -9.03
N ALA A 13 1.43 3.08 -9.87
CA ALA A 13 0.29 3.10 -10.80
C ALA A 13 -1.05 3.21 -10.05
N VAL A 14 -1.24 2.47 -8.95
CA VAL A 14 -2.42 2.59 -8.06
C VAL A 14 -2.56 4.02 -7.53
N SER A 15 -1.46 4.61 -7.05
CA SER A 15 -1.46 5.98 -6.50
C SER A 15 -1.83 7.03 -7.55
N LEU A 16 -1.26 6.91 -8.76
CA LEU A 16 -1.57 7.79 -9.89
C LEU A 16 -3.02 7.63 -10.36
N TRP A 17 -3.52 6.40 -10.40
CA TRP A 17 -4.90 6.11 -10.78
C TRP A 17 -5.91 6.68 -9.79
N LEU A 18 -5.67 6.52 -8.48
CA LEU A 18 -6.51 7.13 -7.44
C LEU A 18 -6.50 8.65 -7.49
N ARG A 19 -5.34 9.26 -7.76
CA ARG A 19 -5.22 10.72 -7.97
C ARG A 19 -6.07 11.16 -9.18
N GLN A 20 -6.04 10.41 -10.27
CA GLN A 20 -6.84 10.70 -11.47
C GLN A 20 -8.34 10.52 -11.21
N ALA A 21 -8.73 9.45 -10.53
CA ALA A 21 -10.12 9.20 -10.15
C ALA A 21 -10.68 10.32 -9.24
N ALA A 22 -9.86 10.82 -8.30
CA ALA A 22 -10.22 11.96 -7.46
C ALA A 22 -10.37 13.26 -8.28
N ALA A 23 -9.51 13.50 -9.27
CA ALA A 23 -9.63 14.64 -10.18
C ALA A 23 -10.94 14.59 -11.00
N TRP A 24 -11.39 13.40 -11.37
CA TRP A 24 -12.67 13.16 -12.04
C TRP A 24 -13.86 13.18 -11.09
N ARG A 25 -13.66 13.39 -9.78
CA ARG A 25 -14.70 13.42 -8.73
C ARG A 25 -15.53 12.13 -8.67
N LEU A 26 -14.89 10.98 -8.92
CA LEU A 26 -15.55 9.67 -8.87
C LEU A 26 -15.84 9.25 -7.42
N ASP A 27 -16.82 8.38 -7.24
CA ASP A 27 -17.21 7.87 -5.91
C ASP A 27 -16.22 6.82 -5.41
N LEU A 28 -15.42 7.20 -4.41
CA LEU A 28 -14.40 6.32 -3.83
C LEU A 28 -14.99 5.01 -3.27
N GLY A 29 -16.19 5.05 -2.68
CA GLY A 29 -16.83 3.84 -2.14
C GLY A 29 -17.17 2.84 -3.23
N GLN A 30 -17.67 3.29 -4.38
CA GLN A 30 -17.92 2.42 -5.54
C GLN A 30 -16.60 1.93 -6.16
N ILE A 31 -15.60 2.79 -6.29
CA ILE A 31 -14.27 2.40 -6.78
C ILE A 31 -13.69 1.27 -5.92
N VAL A 32 -13.75 1.39 -4.59
CA VAL A 32 -13.22 0.37 -3.67
C VAL A 32 -14.03 -0.93 -3.73
N LEU A 33 -15.35 -0.86 -3.88
CA LEU A 33 -16.20 -2.04 -4.09
C LEU A 33 -15.73 -2.82 -5.33
N TRP A 34 -15.66 -2.17 -6.48
CA TRP A 34 -15.30 -2.81 -7.76
C TRP A 34 -13.83 -3.20 -7.84
N ASN A 35 -12.95 -2.52 -7.09
CA ASN A 35 -11.57 -2.94 -6.88
C ASN A 35 -11.50 -4.37 -6.30
N TYR A 36 -12.28 -4.69 -5.26
CA TYR A 36 -12.24 -6.02 -4.67
C TYR A 36 -12.97 -7.06 -5.51
N ALA A 37 -13.99 -6.69 -6.29
CA ALA A 37 -14.55 -7.58 -7.29
C ALA A 37 -13.51 -7.98 -8.34
N ALA A 38 -12.84 -7.02 -8.95
CA ALA A 38 -11.82 -7.26 -9.97
C ALA A 38 -10.59 -7.99 -9.40
N ALA A 39 -10.12 -7.61 -8.20
CA ALA A 39 -9.01 -8.27 -7.53
C ALA A 39 -9.34 -9.74 -7.19
N GLY A 40 -10.56 -10.03 -6.72
CA GLY A 40 -11.01 -11.40 -6.46
C GLY A 40 -11.11 -12.24 -7.73
N ILE A 41 -11.65 -11.69 -8.81
CA ILE A 41 -11.68 -12.38 -10.11
C ILE A 41 -10.26 -12.64 -10.62
N SER A 42 -9.35 -11.66 -10.54
CA SER A 42 -7.96 -11.83 -10.94
C SER A 42 -7.25 -12.90 -10.12
N CYS A 43 -7.47 -12.91 -8.81
CA CYS A 43 -6.93 -13.93 -7.91
C CYS A 43 -7.42 -15.33 -8.29
N LEU A 44 -8.72 -15.48 -8.55
CA LEU A 44 -9.33 -16.74 -8.95
C LEU A 44 -8.73 -17.25 -10.27
N LEU A 45 -8.57 -16.37 -11.26
CA LEU A 45 -8.12 -16.74 -12.60
C LEU A 45 -6.61 -16.97 -12.69
N LEU A 46 -5.79 -16.27 -11.88
CA LEU A 46 -4.33 -16.30 -12.00
C LEU A 46 -3.66 -17.18 -10.95
N LEU A 47 -4.20 -17.27 -9.75
CA LEU A 47 -3.62 -18.07 -8.66
C LEU A 47 -4.31 -19.44 -8.49
N HIS A 48 -5.48 -19.66 -9.12
CA HIS A 48 -6.24 -20.91 -9.05
C HIS A 48 -6.38 -21.43 -7.60
N PRO A 49 -6.88 -20.61 -6.64
CA PRO A 49 -6.93 -20.97 -5.23
C PRO A 49 -7.79 -22.22 -5.02
N ARG A 50 -7.38 -23.04 -4.05
CA ARG A 50 -8.18 -24.20 -3.62
C ARG A 50 -9.34 -23.74 -2.74
N LEU A 51 -10.57 -23.95 -3.19
CA LEU A 51 -11.77 -23.52 -2.48
C LEU A 51 -12.60 -24.70 -1.94
N ASP A 52 -11.95 -25.86 -1.77
CA ASP A 52 -12.59 -27.02 -1.16
C ASP A 52 -12.72 -26.85 0.38
N ALA A 53 -13.60 -27.66 1.01
CA ALA A 53 -13.89 -27.55 2.43
C ALA A 53 -12.64 -27.76 3.31
N ARG A 54 -11.68 -28.58 2.85
CA ARG A 54 -10.45 -28.83 3.57
C ARG A 54 -9.52 -27.62 3.55
N ALA A 55 -9.35 -27.01 2.38
CA ALA A 55 -8.54 -25.79 2.24
C ALA A 55 -9.14 -24.62 3.02
N LEU A 56 -10.48 -24.44 2.94
CA LEU A 56 -11.17 -23.40 3.71
C LEU A 56 -11.10 -23.65 5.23
N GLY A 57 -11.18 -24.92 5.68
CA GLY A 57 -11.04 -25.28 7.09
C GLY A 57 -9.65 -25.02 7.68
N SER A 58 -8.61 -25.02 6.85
CA SER A 58 -7.21 -24.76 7.25
C SER A 58 -6.79 -23.30 7.18
N LEU A 59 -7.70 -22.40 6.79
CA LEU A 59 -7.39 -20.96 6.65
C LEU A 59 -7.01 -20.32 8.00
N PRO A 60 -6.07 -19.37 7.96
CA PRO A 60 -5.79 -18.52 9.12
C PRO A 60 -6.88 -17.44 9.25
N TRP A 61 -8.05 -17.80 9.75
CA TRP A 61 -9.22 -16.92 9.77
C TRP A 61 -8.95 -15.55 10.39
N GLY A 62 -8.05 -15.48 11.40
CA GLY A 62 -7.63 -14.18 11.97
C GLY A 62 -6.99 -13.26 10.93
N ILE A 63 -6.13 -13.79 10.04
CA ILE A 63 -5.51 -13.01 8.96
C ILE A 63 -6.55 -12.66 7.88
N VAL A 64 -7.39 -13.63 7.50
CA VAL A 64 -8.46 -13.43 6.50
C VAL A 64 -9.42 -12.33 6.92
N LEU A 65 -9.93 -12.40 8.16
CA LEU A 65 -10.85 -11.40 8.70
C LEU A 65 -10.18 -10.03 8.81
N ALA A 66 -8.94 -9.99 9.31
CA ALA A 66 -8.18 -8.75 9.41
C ALA A 66 -7.98 -8.10 8.03
N LEU A 67 -7.51 -8.84 7.04
CA LEU A 67 -7.33 -8.32 5.66
C LEU A 67 -8.66 -7.92 5.03
N GLY A 68 -9.70 -8.73 5.18
CA GLY A 68 -11.03 -8.46 4.61
C GLY A 68 -11.66 -7.15 5.10
N VAL A 69 -11.30 -6.70 6.31
CA VAL A 69 -11.77 -5.43 6.89
C VAL A 69 -10.76 -4.30 6.70
N VAL A 70 -9.47 -4.57 6.96
CA VAL A 70 -8.43 -3.54 6.96
C VAL A 70 -8.16 -3.02 5.55
N LEU A 71 -8.09 -3.91 4.54
CA LEU A 71 -7.81 -3.50 3.17
C LEU A 71 -8.83 -2.48 2.62
N PRO A 72 -10.15 -2.74 2.64
CA PRO A 72 -11.12 -1.75 2.18
C PRO A 72 -11.21 -0.54 3.12
N GLY A 73 -11.14 -0.77 4.43
CA GLY A 73 -11.15 0.28 5.43
C GLY A 73 -10.03 1.28 5.23
N LEU A 74 -8.84 0.82 4.89
CA LEU A 74 -7.67 1.67 4.70
C LEU A 74 -7.82 2.64 3.50
N PHE A 75 -8.46 2.23 2.39
CA PHE A 75 -8.79 3.14 1.30
C PHE A 75 -9.74 4.27 1.77
N LEU A 76 -10.73 3.94 2.59
CA LEU A 76 -11.67 4.92 3.13
C LEU A 76 -11.00 5.85 4.16
N ILE A 77 -10.17 5.28 5.05
CA ILE A 77 -9.36 6.02 6.04
C ILE A 77 -8.43 6.99 5.31
N MET A 78 -7.72 6.52 4.29
CA MET A 78 -6.83 7.35 3.48
C MET A 78 -7.59 8.50 2.80
N GLY A 79 -8.76 8.20 2.23
CA GLY A 79 -9.64 9.24 1.66
C GLY A 79 -10.03 10.31 2.66
N ARG A 80 -10.37 9.93 3.89
CA ARG A 80 -10.68 10.86 4.99
C ARG A 80 -9.44 11.65 5.46
N ALA A 81 -8.30 10.99 5.60
CA ALA A 81 -7.04 11.65 5.97
C ALA A 81 -6.66 12.72 4.92
N VAL A 82 -6.80 12.42 3.63
CA VAL A 82 -6.55 13.38 2.55
C VAL A 82 -7.51 14.56 2.61
N GLN A 83 -8.80 14.33 2.86
CA GLN A 83 -9.81 15.39 2.97
C GLN A 83 -9.58 16.32 4.17
N THR A 84 -9.17 15.77 5.32
CA THR A 84 -9.08 16.52 6.58
C THR A 84 -7.69 17.09 6.87
N ALA A 85 -6.62 16.35 6.54
CA ALA A 85 -5.24 16.74 6.80
C ALA A 85 -4.47 17.17 5.54
N GLY A 86 -5.01 16.85 4.36
CA GLY A 86 -4.38 17.09 3.07
C GLY A 86 -3.49 15.92 2.61
N ILE A 87 -3.34 15.82 1.28
CA ILE A 87 -2.67 14.69 0.62
C ILE A 87 -1.22 14.46 1.10
N VAL A 88 -0.48 15.54 1.36
CA VAL A 88 0.93 15.44 1.78
C VAL A 88 1.08 14.76 3.13
N ARG A 89 0.27 15.21 4.11
CA ARG A 89 0.33 14.64 5.46
C ARG A 89 -0.14 13.20 5.47
N ALA A 90 -1.19 12.87 4.69
CA ALA A 90 -1.68 11.51 4.54
C ALA A 90 -0.63 10.60 3.89
N ASP A 91 0.04 11.05 2.81
CA ASP A 91 1.12 10.30 2.18
C ASP A 91 2.34 10.15 3.10
N THR A 92 2.71 11.21 3.84
CA THR A 92 3.77 11.11 4.84
C THR A 92 3.44 10.10 5.93
N ALA A 93 2.21 10.09 6.47
CA ALA A 93 1.78 9.12 7.47
C ALA A 93 1.85 7.69 6.92
N GLN A 94 1.42 7.48 5.68
CA GLN A 94 1.54 6.20 4.98
C GLN A 94 3.01 5.74 4.89
N ARG A 95 3.93 6.62 4.50
CA ARG A 95 5.35 6.26 4.37
C ARG A 95 6.03 6.01 5.71
N LEU A 96 5.65 6.76 6.74
CA LEU A 96 6.16 6.55 8.09
C LEU A 96 5.70 5.21 8.69
N SER A 97 4.70 4.51 8.11
CA SER A 97 4.33 3.14 8.50
C SER A 97 5.51 2.17 8.42
N LEU A 98 6.49 2.45 7.55
CA LEU A 98 7.74 1.71 7.47
C LEU A 98 8.41 1.52 8.83
N LEU A 99 8.38 2.54 9.72
CA LEU A 99 9.00 2.42 11.04
C LEU A 99 8.36 1.30 11.88
N LEU A 100 7.03 1.17 11.83
CA LEU A 100 6.31 0.08 12.51
C LEU A 100 6.54 -1.25 11.82
N SER A 101 6.57 -1.29 10.49
CA SER A 101 6.84 -2.51 9.72
C SER A 101 8.27 -3.03 9.97
N LEU A 102 9.26 -2.13 10.11
CA LEU A 102 10.62 -2.49 10.50
C LEU A 102 10.69 -2.98 11.95
N LEU A 103 9.99 -2.32 12.87
CA LEU A 103 9.89 -2.80 14.25
C LEU A 103 9.35 -4.23 14.28
N ALA A 104 8.29 -4.52 13.52
CA ALA A 104 7.74 -5.86 13.40
C ALA A 104 8.76 -6.85 12.77
N ALA A 105 9.54 -6.42 11.76
CA ALA A 105 10.57 -7.27 11.16
C ALA A 105 11.61 -7.74 12.18
N PHE A 106 12.07 -6.85 13.04
CA PHE A 106 13.10 -7.17 14.02
C PHE A 106 12.54 -7.86 15.28
N THR A 107 11.37 -7.43 15.78
CA THR A 107 10.83 -7.94 17.06
C THR A 107 9.95 -9.17 16.87
N TRP A 108 9.11 -9.22 15.85
CA TRP A 108 8.15 -10.29 15.62
C TRP A 108 8.69 -11.38 14.69
N PHE A 109 9.31 -10.95 13.56
CA PHE A 109 9.86 -11.91 12.59
C PHE A 109 11.30 -12.35 12.94
N GLY A 110 11.90 -11.80 14.01
CA GLY A 110 13.21 -12.22 14.51
C GLY A 110 14.36 -12.00 13.52
N GLN A 111 14.21 -11.04 12.60
CA GLN A 111 15.22 -10.76 11.61
C GLN A 111 16.50 -10.26 12.29
N ARG A 112 17.65 -10.86 11.97
CA ARG A 112 18.95 -10.34 12.38
C ARG A 112 19.34 -9.15 11.53
N VAL A 113 19.93 -8.15 12.15
CA VAL A 113 20.37 -6.93 11.46
C VAL A 113 21.71 -7.22 10.79
N ASP A 114 21.77 -7.12 9.46
CA ASP A 114 23.00 -7.12 8.69
C ASP A 114 23.55 -5.70 8.53
N ALA A 115 24.89 -5.57 8.37
CA ALA A 115 25.53 -4.26 8.22
C ALA A 115 25.03 -3.49 7.00
N TRP A 116 24.77 -4.16 5.88
CA TRP A 116 24.23 -3.53 4.67
C TRP A 116 22.78 -3.12 4.82
N GLN A 117 21.97 -3.87 5.57
CA GLN A 117 20.63 -3.46 5.94
C GLN A 117 20.65 -2.18 6.77
N LEU A 118 21.56 -2.11 7.76
CA LEU A 118 21.69 -0.92 8.59
C LEU A 118 22.08 0.30 7.75
N VAL A 119 23.04 0.16 6.83
CA VAL A 119 23.42 1.21 5.88
C VAL A 119 22.21 1.60 5.00
N GLY A 120 21.50 0.63 4.43
CA GLY A 120 20.32 0.87 3.61
C GLY A 120 19.22 1.63 4.36
N LEU A 121 18.94 1.26 5.62
CA LEU A 121 17.95 1.94 6.46
C LEU A 121 18.43 3.33 6.89
N ALA A 122 19.71 3.49 7.27
CA ALA A 122 20.29 4.77 7.67
C ALA A 122 20.31 5.80 6.52
N LEU A 123 20.45 5.34 5.28
CA LEU A 123 20.33 6.19 4.08
C LEU A 123 18.88 6.37 3.64
N GLY A 124 18.05 5.32 3.76
CA GLY A 124 16.68 5.29 3.27
C GLY A 124 15.74 6.22 4.03
N LEU A 125 15.82 6.25 5.36
CA LEU A 125 14.96 7.13 6.16
C LEU A 125 15.21 8.63 5.88
N PRO A 126 16.45 9.16 5.88
CA PRO A 126 16.72 10.52 5.44
C PRO A 126 16.35 10.79 3.99
N ALA A 127 16.57 9.81 3.08
CA ALA A 127 16.17 9.93 1.69
C ALA A 127 14.65 10.13 1.56
N MET A 128 13.86 9.33 2.27
CA MET A 128 12.40 9.43 2.27
C MET A 128 11.94 10.78 2.81
N LEU A 129 12.52 11.26 3.92
CA LEU A 129 12.20 12.58 4.48
C LEU A 129 12.58 13.71 3.52
N ALA A 130 13.74 13.62 2.87
CA ALA A 130 14.19 14.59 1.88
C ALA A 130 13.28 14.62 0.64
N LEU A 131 12.77 13.48 0.18
CA LEU A 131 11.84 13.38 -0.95
C LEU A 131 10.45 13.93 -0.60
N LEU A 132 9.99 13.75 0.63
CA LEU A 132 8.73 14.29 1.13
C LEU A 132 8.81 15.79 1.46
N ALA A 133 10.03 16.35 1.62
CA ALA A 133 10.24 17.77 1.88
C ALA A 133 9.77 18.61 0.70
N ARG A 134 8.84 19.54 0.94
CA ARG A 134 8.36 20.49 -0.09
C ARG A 134 9.20 21.75 -0.15
N PRO A 135 9.33 22.36 -1.34
CA PRO A 135 9.87 23.72 -1.47
C PRO A 135 9.05 24.70 -0.61
N ALA A 136 9.73 25.64 0.05
CA ALA A 136 9.19 26.58 1.04
C ALA A 136 8.06 27.54 0.57
N ARG A 137 7.57 27.42 -0.66
CA ARG A 137 6.55 28.28 -1.26
C ARG A 137 5.09 27.90 -0.96
N THR A 138 4.84 26.82 -0.21
CA THR A 138 3.47 26.46 0.15
C THR A 138 3.15 27.03 1.54
N PRO A 139 2.12 27.91 1.70
CA PRO A 139 1.78 28.46 3.00
C PRO A 139 1.52 27.32 3.99
N ALA A 140 2.08 27.47 5.19
CA ALA A 140 1.85 26.55 6.30
C ALA A 140 0.34 26.54 6.58
N ARG A 141 -0.35 25.46 6.22
CA ARG A 141 -1.75 25.27 6.63
C ARG A 141 -1.78 25.04 8.14
N VAL A 142 -2.83 25.55 8.78
CA VAL A 142 -3.14 25.39 10.20
C VAL A 142 -2.82 23.98 10.68
N ALA A 143 -2.31 23.84 11.92
CA ALA A 143 -2.06 22.55 12.55
C ALA A 143 -3.32 21.67 12.48
N PRO A 144 -3.19 20.36 12.21
CA PRO A 144 -4.35 19.49 12.12
C PRO A 144 -5.06 19.46 13.47
N GLY A 145 -6.38 19.63 13.46
CA GLY A 145 -7.20 19.40 14.64
C GLY A 145 -7.14 17.93 15.08
N LEU A 146 -7.59 17.63 16.30
CA LEU A 146 -7.54 16.27 16.88
C LEU A 146 -8.13 15.20 15.93
N GLY A 147 -9.25 15.50 15.26
CA GLY A 147 -9.86 14.58 14.29
C GLY A 147 -8.96 14.26 13.10
N SER A 148 -8.23 15.25 12.56
CA SER A 148 -7.27 15.03 11.47
C SER A 148 -6.08 14.19 11.93
N ALA A 149 -5.60 14.40 13.16
CA ALA A 149 -4.50 13.63 13.74
C ALA A 149 -4.89 12.16 13.92
N LEU A 150 -6.11 11.86 14.33
CA LEU A 150 -6.63 10.49 14.44
C LEU A 150 -6.66 9.77 13.09
N TRP A 151 -7.09 10.45 12.01
CA TRP A 151 -7.07 9.86 10.66
C TRP A 151 -5.64 9.59 10.18
N LEU A 152 -4.69 10.49 10.46
CA LEU A 152 -3.26 10.27 10.12
C LEU A 152 -2.67 9.10 10.91
N CYS A 153 -2.98 8.98 12.20
CA CYS A 153 -2.57 7.84 13.02
C CYS A 153 -3.17 6.53 12.50
N ALA A 154 -4.45 6.52 12.12
CA ALA A 154 -5.11 5.36 11.53
C ALA A 154 -4.46 4.95 10.18
N VAL A 155 -4.05 5.90 9.34
CA VAL A 155 -3.26 5.65 8.14
C VAL A 155 -1.92 5.00 8.51
N TRP A 156 -1.18 5.60 9.43
CA TRP A 156 0.14 5.14 9.85
C TRP A 156 0.12 3.69 10.37
N VAL A 157 -0.76 3.39 11.31
CA VAL A 157 -0.91 2.05 11.90
C VAL A 157 -1.51 1.08 10.89
N GLY A 158 -2.50 1.52 10.11
CA GLY A 158 -3.21 0.66 9.16
C GLY A 158 -2.31 0.14 8.03
N TYR A 159 -1.43 0.98 7.48
CA TYR A 159 -0.47 0.53 6.46
C TYR A 159 0.58 -0.43 7.02
N ALA A 160 1.11 -0.16 8.22
CA ALA A 160 2.01 -1.10 8.90
C ALA A 160 1.32 -2.45 9.17
N LEU A 161 0.05 -2.42 9.58
CA LEU A 161 -0.73 -3.65 9.79
C LEU A 161 -0.90 -4.44 8.49
N VAL A 162 -1.19 -3.77 7.36
CA VAL A 162 -1.26 -4.45 6.05
C VAL A 162 0.07 -5.07 5.67
N ASP A 163 1.19 -4.36 5.84
CA ASP A 163 2.53 -4.89 5.58
C ASP A 163 2.78 -6.19 6.36
N VAL A 164 2.49 -6.18 7.65
CA VAL A 164 2.64 -7.36 8.53
C VAL A 164 1.70 -8.49 8.12
N LEU A 165 0.42 -8.19 7.84
CA LEU A 165 -0.56 -9.20 7.44
C LEU A 165 -0.16 -9.86 6.11
N LEU A 166 0.30 -9.08 5.10
CA LEU A 166 0.75 -9.64 3.83
C LEU A 166 2.03 -10.47 3.97
N LYS A 167 2.95 -10.09 4.89
CA LYS A 167 4.08 -10.96 5.24
C LYS A 167 3.61 -12.26 5.87
N LEU A 168 2.62 -12.24 6.76
CA LEU A 168 2.03 -13.45 7.36
C LEU A 168 1.34 -14.34 6.30
N VAL A 169 0.70 -13.74 5.29
CA VAL A 169 0.17 -14.47 4.13
C VAL A 169 1.32 -15.12 3.33
N ALA A 170 2.41 -14.38 3.09
CA ALA A 170 3.57 -14.90 2.36
C ALA A 170 4.22 -16.11 3.06
N LEU A 171 4.18 -16.19 4.39
CA LEU A 171 4.67 -17.34 5.15
C LEU A 171 3.88 -18.64 4.89
N ARG A 172 2.71 -18.57 4.25
CA ARG A 172 1.94 -19.72 3.78
C ARG A 172 2.49 -20.34 2.49
N GLY A 173 3.48 -19.72 1.85
CA GLY A 173 4.12 -20.24 0.65
C GLY A 173 3.13 -20.36 -0.52
N GLY A 174 3.10 -21.52 -1.19
CA GLY A 174 2.28 -21.78 -2.38
C GLY A 174 0.77 -21.70 -2.18
N ASP A 175 0.28 -21.80 -0.94
CA ASP A 175 -1.16 -21.77 -0.63
C ASP A 175 -1.69 -20.37 -0.26
N PHE A 176 -0.89 -19.32 -0.46
CA PHE A 176 -1.31 -17.95 -0.15
C PHE A 176 -2.54 -17.49 -0.96
N GLY A 177 -2.75 -18.05 -2.15
CA GLY A 177 -3.86 -17.73 -3.04
C GLY A 177 -5.24 -17.91 -2.39
N THR A 178 -5.44 -19.01 -1.66
CA THR A 178 -6.72 -19.27 -0.95
C THR A 178 -6.99 -18.25 0.16
N THR A 179 -5.95 -17.90 0.93
CA THR A 179 -6.05 -16.86 1.97
C THR A 179 -6.40 -15.49 1.35
N LEU A 180 -5.72 -15.13 0.26
CA LEU A 180 -5.91 -13.85 -0.43
C LEU A 180 -7.30 -13.78 -1.08
N GLN A 181 -7.73 -14.85 -1.78
CA GLN A 181 -9.05 -14.95 -2.39
C GLN A 181 -10.16 -14.75 -1.36
N THR A 182 -10.10 -15.48 -0.25
CA THR A 182 -11.12 -15.39 0.81
C THR A 182 -11.15 -14.00 1.44
N SER A 183 -9.98 -13.36 1.61
CA SER A 183 -9.88 -11.98 2.08
C SER A 183 -10.50 -10.98 1.10
N PHE A 184 -10.31 -11.15 -0.21
CA PHE A 184 -10.93 -10.29 -1.22
C PHE A 184 -12.44 -10.47 -1.31
N VAL A 185 -12.94 -11.71 -1.19
CA VAL A 185 -14.38 -11.97 -1.11
C VAL A 185 -14.99 -11.28 0.10
N LEU A 186 -14.35 -11.36 1.25
CA LEU A 186 -14.82 -10.69 2.46
C LEU A 186 -14.76 -9.16 2.31
N ALA A 187 -13.67 -8.61 1.77
CA ALA A 187 -13.54 -7.18 1.50
C ALA A 187 -14.64 -6.68 0.54
N PHE A 188 -14.91 -7.44 -0.52
CA PHE A 188 -16.02 -7.17 -1.44
C PHE A 188 -17.36 -7.19 -0.72
N ALA A 189 -17.63 -8.22 0.10
CA ALA A 189 -18.89 -8.33 0.85
C ALA A 189 -19.08 -7.16 1.82
N CYS A 190 -18.04 -6.76 2.57
CA CYS A 190 -18.07 -5.59 3.44
C CYS A 190 -18.41 -4.31 2.66
N MET A 191 -17.76 -4.10 1.51
CA MET A 191 -18.01 -2.93 0.67
C MET A 191 -19.37 -2.98 -0.02
N ALA A 192 -19.86 -4.17 -0.40
CA ALA A 192 -21.20 -4.36 -0.99
C ALA A 192 -22.30 -3.98 0.02
N VAL A 193 -22.17 -4.42 1.27
CA VAL A 193 -23.10 -4.04 2.35
C VAL A 193 -23.06 -2.52 2.59
N ALA A 194 -21.87 -1.93 2.68
CA ALA A 194 -21.71 -0.49 2.85
C ALA A 194 -22.32 0.29 1.66
N GLN A 195 -22.11 -0.18 0.44
CA GLN A 195 -22.65 0.47 -0.76
C GLN A 195 -24.16 0.30 -0.87
N ALA A 196 -24.70 -0.89 -0.57
CA ALA A 196 -26.15 -1.13 -0.53
C ALA A 196 -26.85 -0.18 0.47
N TRP A 197 -26.26 -0.02 1.65
CA TRP A 197 -26.75 0.93 2.66
C TRP A 197 -26.71 2.41 2.16
N ARG A 198 -25.64 2.82 1.46
CA ARG A 198 -25.54 4.15 0.85
C ARG A 198 -26.59 4.34 -0.25
N MET A 199 -26.85 3.31 -1.08
CA MET A 199 -27.86 3.36 -2.14
C MET A 199 -29.26 3.43 -1.55
N ALA A 200 -29.57 2.71 -0.47
CA ALA A 200 -30.82 2.84 0.27
C ALA A 200 -31.04 4.25 0.84
N ARG A 201 -29.96 5.03 1.01
CA ARG A 201 -29.99 6.44 1.42
C ARG A 201 -29.91 7.45 0.27
N GLY A 202 -30.10 6.99 -0.97
CA GLY A 202 -30.20 7.83 -2.16
C GLY A 202 -28.91 8.00 -2.97
N ALA A 203 -27.81 7.30 -2.62
CA ALA A 203 -26.61 7.28 -3.48
C ALA A 203 -26.94 6.56 -4.80
N ARG A 204 -26.43 7.09 -5.91
CA ARG A 204 -26.65 6.52 -7.23
C ARG A 204 -25.45 5.68 -7.68
N ALA A 205 -25.71 4.62 -8.46
CA ALA A 205 -24.66 3.89 -9.14
C ALA A 205 -24.08 4.76 -10.27
N ASP A 206 -22.73 4.71 -10.41
CA ASP A 206 -22.00 5.44 -11.45
C ASP A 206 -21.10 4.47 -12.22
N ALA A 207 -21.38 4.30 -13.51
CA ALA A 207 -20.64 3.41 -14.40
C ALA A 207 -19.15 3.82 -14.54
N ARG A 208 -18.83 5.13 -14.41
CA ARG A 208 -17.44 5.61 -14.47
C ARG A 208 -16.68 5.18 -13.23
N SER A 209 -17.30 5.26 -12.06
CA SER A 209 -16.74 4.76 -10.80
C SER A 209 -16.57 3.25 -10.81
N LEU A 210 -17.49 2.49 -11.45
CA LEU A 210 -17.33 1.07 -11.68
C LEU A 210 -16.08 0.78 -12.53
N GLY A 211 -15.97 1.38 -13.72
CA GLY A 211 -14.82 1.17 -14.61
C GLY A 211 -13.49 1.54 -13.94
N ALA A 212 -13.47 2.66 -13.21
CA ALA A 212 -12.30 3.08 -12.44
C ALA A 212 -11.93 2.08 -11.34
N GLY A 213 -12.93 1.47 -10.69
CA GLY A 213 -12.75 0.44 -9.68
C GLY A 213 -12.18 -0.86 -10.26
N VAL A 214 -12.64 -1.27 -11.44
CA VAL A 214 -12.09 -2.46 -12.12
C VAL A 214 -10.60 -2.27 -12.45
N VAL A 215 -10.23 -1.13 -13.04
CA VAL A 215 -8.81 -0.82 -13.34
C VAL A 215 -7.99 -0.78 -12.05
N LEU A 216 -8.51 -0.13 -10.99
CA LEU A 216 -7.85 -0.12 -9.68
C LEU A 216 -7.64 -1.55 -9.16
N GLY A 217 -8.63 -2.43 -9.30
CA GLY A 217 -8.58 -3.80 -8.81
C GLY A 217 -7.52 -4.65 -9.52
N LEU A 218 -7.37 -4.49 -10.82
CA LEU A 218 -6.31 -5.16 -11.58
C LEU A 218 -4.92 -4.70 -11.11
N LEU A 219 -4.71 -3.39 -10.97
CA LEU A 219 -3.45 -2.83 -10.50
C LEU A 219 -3.14 -3.23 -9.06
N ASN A 220 -4.16 -3.19 -8.19
CA ASN A 220 -4.03 -3.51 -6.77
C ASN A 220 -3.75 -5.01 -6.55
N PHE A 221 -4.44 -5.89 -7.30
CA PHE A 221 -4.15 -7.32 -7.28
C PHE A 221 -2.70 -7.59 -7.69
N ALA A 222 -2.26 -7.04 -8.83
CA ALA A 222 -0.88 -7.21 -9.31
C ALA A 222 0.14 -6.68 -8.29
N ASN A 223 -0.15 -5.54 -7.63
CA ASN A 223 0.68 -5.01 -6.56
C ASN A 223 0.78 -5.99 -5.38
N ILE A 224 -0.34 -6.49 -4.87
CA ILE A 224 -0.38 -7.40 -3.71
C ILE A 224 0.28 -8.74 -4.03
N ASP A 225 0.00 -9.32 -5.20
CA ASP A 225 0.63 -10.58 -5.63
C ASP A 225 2.14 -10.44 -5.73
N CYS A 226 2.64 -9.40 -6.41
CA CYS A 226 4.08 -9.15 -6.51
C CYS A 226 4.72 -8.90 -5.14
N TYR A 227 4.03 -8.21 -4.23
CA TYR A 227 4.53 -7.94 -2.88
C TYR A 227 4.61 -9.21 -2.03
N ILE A 228 3.61 -10.09 -2.10
CA ILE A 228 3.65 -11.40 -1.43
C ILE A 228 4.79 -12.24 -2.00
N ARG A 229 4.95 -12.30 -3.33
CA ARG A 229 6.06 -13.03 -3.98
C ARG A 229 7.43 -12.48 -3.59
N ALA A 230 7.57 -11.16 -3.44
CA ALA A 230 8.79 -10.55 -2.92
C ALA A 230 9.08 -11.02 -1.48
N HIS A 231 8.06 -11.13 -0.63
CA HIS A 231 8.23 -11.67 0.71
C HIS A 231 8.52 -13.17 0.76
N ILE A 232 8.05 -13.94 -0.22
CA ILE A 232 8.39 -15.37 -0.37
C ILE A 232 9.84 -15.52 -0.83
N GLU A 233 10.24 -14.77 -1.88
CA GLU A 233 11.62 -14.79 -2.42
C GLU A 233 12.63 -14.33 -1.35
N LEU A 234 12.31 -13.27 -0.61
CA LEU A 234 13.17 -12.67 0.41
C LEU A 234 12.70 -13.01 1.84
N HIS A 235 12.30 -14.26 2.06
CA HIS A 235 11.66 -14.69 3.30
C HIS A 235 12.49 -14.42 4.58
N ALA A 236 13.83 -14.51 4.46
CA ALA A 236 14.77 -14.25 5.56
C ALA A 236 14.95 -12.74 5.86
N ASN A 237 14.58 -11.86 4.91
CA ASN A 237 14.87 -10.43 4.97
C ASN A 237 13.62 -9.54 4.81
N PRO A 238 12.60 -9.65 5.68
CA PRO A 238 11.37 -8.86 5.56
C PRO A 238 11.62 -7.35 5.62
N ALA A 239 12.63 -6.87 6.37
CA ALA A 239 12.98 -5.46 6.40
C ALA A 239 13.42 -4.92 5.03
N VAL A 240 14.11 -5.74 4.21
CA VAL A 240 14.49 -5.36 2.83
C VAL A 240 13.24 -5.15 1.98
N VAL A 241 12.23 -6.01 2.11
CA VAL A 241 10.97 -5.88 1.36
C VAL A 241 10.19 -4.66 1.83
N PHE A 242 10.04 -4.46 3.14
CA PHE A 242 9.33 -3.30 3.70
C PHE A 242 10.00 -1.97 3.32
N ALA A 243 11.32 -1.88 3.52
CA ALA A 243 12.08 -0.67 3.20
C ALA A 243 12.14 -0.43 1.68
N GLY A 244 12.45 -1.48 0.91
CA GLY A 244 12.54 -1.41 -0.54
C GLY A 244 11.22 -1.00 -1.19
N MET A 245 10.09 -1.52 -0.71
CA MET A 245 8.76 -1.12 -1.18
C MET A 245 8.49 0.36 -0.91
N ASN A 246 8.63 0.81 0.35
CA ASN A 246 8.34 2.19 0.72
C ASN A 246 9.29 3.18 0.02
N LEU A 247 10.59 2.91 0.07
CA LEU A 247 11.60 3.77 -0.54
C LEU A 247 11.50 3.78 -2.06
N GLY A 248 11.28 2.61 -2.68
CA GLY A 248 11.10 2.47 -4.12
C GLY A 248 9.91 3.26 -4.63
N VAL A 249 8.75 3.18 -3.94
CA VAL A 249 7.55 3.92 -4.33
C VAL A 249 7.77 5.44 -4.22
N VAL A 250 8.42 5.92 -3.15
CA VAL A 250 8.71 7.36 -2.99
C VAL A 250 9.69 7.83 -4.06
N ALA A 251 10.77 7.06 -4.31
CA ALA A 251 11.78 7.40 -5.32
C ALA A 251 11.18 7.40 -6.74
N LEU A 252 10.42 6.37 -7.10
CA LEU A 252 9.78 6.28 -8.43
C LEU A 252 8.72 7.36 -8.61
N SER A 253 7.90 7.63 -7.59
CA SER A 253 6.92 8.72 -7.62
C SER A 253 7.57 10.08 -7.80
N ALA A 254 8.69 10.35 -7.09
CA ALA A 254 9.44 11.57 -7.23
C ALA A 254 10.05 11.70 -8.64
N LEU A 255 10.62 10.61 -9.16
CA LEU A 255 11.19 10.58 -10.50
C LEU A 255 10.14 10.87 -11.58
N LEU A 256 8.96 10.25 -11.50
CA LEU A 256 7.85 10.52 -12.40
C LEU A 256 7.31 11.94 -12.26
N GLY A 257 7.23 12.45 -11.03
CA GLY A 257 6.90 13.85 -10.75
C GLY A 257 7.85 14.82 -11.46
N MET A 258 9.16 14.56 -11.39
CA MET A 258 10.19 15.37 -12.02
C MET A 258 10.17 15.28 -13.54
N LEU A 259 10.12 14.07 -14.10
CA LEU A 259 10.33 13.83 -15.53
C LEU A 259 9.05 14.02 -16.35
N TRP A 260 7.92 13.54 -15.83
CA TRP A 260 6.65 13.54 -16.57
C TRP A 260 5.76 14.73 -16.20
N LEU A 261 5.56 14.96 -14.89
CA LEU A 261 4.69 16.04 -14.43
C LEU A 261 5.41 17.39 -14.35
N ARG A 262 6.73 17.43 -14.60
CA ARG A 262 7.58 18.62 -14.54
C ARG A 262 7.42 19.40 -13.23
N GLU A 263 7.22 18.67 -12.14
CA GLU A 263 7.05 19.29 -10.82
C GLU A 263 8.37 19.98 -10.40
N PRO A 264 8.30 21.19 -9.82
CA PRO A 264 9.48 21.89 -9.35
C PRO A 264 10.14 21.11 -8.22
N THR A 265 11.40 20.74 -8.39
CA THR A 265 12.17 19.99 -7.40
C THR A 265 13.22 20.86 -6.73
N SER A 266 13.33 20.72 -5.41
CA SER A 266 14.37 21.36 -4.62
C SER A 266 15.70 20.58 -4.71
N ARG A 267 16.81 21.25 -4.31
CA ARG A 267 18.10 20.55 -4.14
C ARG A 267 18.00 19.40 -3.13
N ILE A 268 17.16 19.55 -2.09
CA ILE A 268 16.89 18.53 -1.06
C ILE A 268 16.23 17.31 -1.70
N ASN A 269 15.23 17.49 -2.58
CA ASN A 269 14.57 16.37 -3.26
C ASN A 269 15.55 15.61 -4.19
N ARG A 270 16.44 16.31 -4.90
CA ARG A 270 17.48 15.67 -5.74
C ARG A 270 18.48 14.88 -4.91
N ALA A 271 18.96 15.44 -3.80
CA ALA A 271 19.80 14.72 -2.84
C ALA A 271 19.07 13.50 -2.27
N GLY A 272 17.79 13.65 -1.91
CA GLY A 272 16.93 12.54 -1.47
C GLY A 272 16.84 11.43 -2.49
N LEU A 273 16.74 11.73 -3.78
CA LEU A 273 16.68 10.71 -4.85
C LEU A 273 18.00 9.95 -4.97
N LEU A 274 19.15 10.65 -4.87
CA LEU A 274 20.45 9.98 -4.86
C LEU A 274 20.62 9.08 -3.64
N LEU A 275 20.27 9.57 -2.44
CA LEU A 275 20.29 8.77 -1.22
C LEU A 275 19.37 7.55 -1.30
N ALA A 276 18.19 7.69 -1.91
CA ALA A 276 17.26 6.57 -2.14
C ALA A 276 17.90 5.50 -3.05
N GLY A 277 18.56 5.91 -4.13
CA GLY A 277 19.29 4.99 -5.01
C GLY A 277 20.39 4.22 -4.28
N LEU A 278 21.19 4.92 -3.46
CA LEU A 278 22.24 4.29 -2.65
C LEU A 278 21.66 3.34 -1.59
N ALA A 279 20.56 3.72 -0.95
CA ALA A 279 19.87 2.89 0.03
C ALA A 279 19.31 1.61 -0.60
N ILE A 280 18.66 1.72 -1.77
CA ILE A 280 18.17 0.56 -2.53
C ILE A 280 19.33 -0.36 -2.95
N ALA A 281 20.45 0.21 -3.40
CA ALA A 281 21.64 -0.56 -3.77
C ALA A 281 22.25 -1.29 -2.55
N ALA A 282 22.26 -0.66 -1.37
CA ALA A 282 22.73 -1.30 -0.13
C ALA A 282 21.80 -2.46 0.29
N LEU A 283 20.48 -2.23 0.25
CA LEU A 283 19.48 -3.26 0.55
C LEU A 283 19.54 -4.44 -0.44
N ALA A 284 19.83 -4.17 -1.71
CA ALA A 284 19.95 -5.20 -2.74
C ALA A 284 21.15 -6.15 -2.54
N ARG A 285 22.16 -5.77 -1.73
CA ARG A 285 23.29 -6.63 -1.40
C ARG A 285 22.97 -7.73 -0.39
N VAL A 286 21.85 -7.58 0.31
CA VAL A 286 21.39 -8.53 1.36
C VAL A 286 20.22 -9.38 0.85
N ALA A 287 19.69 -9.06 -0.32
CA ALA A 287 18.50 -9.69 -0.91
C ALA A 287 18.76 -11.03 -1.63
#